data_e6ce155bfd1a41e388ad51d54f9b0c6d
#
_entry.id   e6ce155bfd1a41e388ad51d54f9b0c6d
#
_cell.length_a   1.000
_cell.length_b   1.000
_cell.length_c   1.000
_cell.angle_alpha   90.00
_cell.angle_beta   90.00
_cell.angle_gamma   90.00
#
_symmetry.space_group_name_H-M   'P 1'
#
loop_
_entity.id
_entity.type
_entity.pdbx_description
1 polymer ?
#
loop_
_entity_poly.entity_id
_entity_poly.type
_entity_poly.pdbx_seq_one_letter_code
_entity_poly.pdbx_strand_id
1 'polypeptide(L)'
;MSIIKNSIWNLVGYVIPSLVAIPALGYMAHKLGPELFGIYTIAIAVVGYAGIFDMGLTRAITREIAIYRNNSAERKKIIASATVFLLALSTLGGCLVQIFSASIVHFLNITAADFVDINNSFKLLALTIPIFLLNQLWIAILEGDEKFKAVNIQKSFSSTFIAGMPALFVIFDGTLLSAIAGLLISRIISLLIAFLLVRNEIVQSGMRLDLVTFKRLIFFGGWITVSNIISPAMVYFDRFIISNMLGARHVAYYSGPSEAIARLGILPAAVGRAIFPKLSCAGHKDELKRLSLIHISEPTRPRL
;
A
#
# COMPACT_ATOMS: atom_id res chain seq x y z
N MET A 1 5.79 -18.86 22.07
CA MET A 1 4.71 -19.08 21.07
C MET A 1 5.33 -19.74 19.84
N SER A 2 4.74 -20.82 19.32
CA SER A 2 5.39 -21.57 18.24
C SER A 2 5.45 -20.74 16.95
N ILE A 3 6.59 -20.78 16.26
CA ILE A 3 6.84 -20.13 14.96
C ILE A 3 5.75 -20.48 13.96
N ILE A 4 5.25 -21.72 14.01
CA ILE A 4 4.16 -22.23 13.19
C ILE A 4 2.88 -21.42 13.40
N LYS A 5 2.50 -21.10 14.64
CA LYS A 5 1.30 -20.33 14.93
C LYS A 5 1.39 -18.90 14.38
N ASN A 6 2.55 -18.26 14.48
CA ASN A 6 2.78 -16.92 13.91
C ASN A 6 2.79 -16.95 12.38
N SER A 7 3.34 -18.00 11.78
CA SER A 7 3.33 -18.16 10.31
C SER A 7 1.92 -18.40 9.78
N ILE A 8 1.09 -19.18 10.47
CA ILE A 8 -0.32 -19.40 10.10
C ILE A 8 -1.11 -18.08 10.19
N TRP A 9 -0.95 -17.32 11.27
CA TRP A 9 -1.62 -16.01 11.39
C TRP A 9 -1.20 -15.02 10.30
N ASN A 10 0.08 -14.99 9.94
CA ASN A 10 0.57 -14.19 8.84
C ASN A 10 -0.02 -14.66 7.50
N LEU A 11 -0.08 -15.99 7.28
CA LEU A 11 -0.66 -16.56 6.06
C LEU A 11 -2.15 -16.21 5.92
N VAL A 12 -2.93 -16.40 6.99
CA VAL A 12 -4.37 -16.05 7.02
C VAL A 12 -4.56 -14.55 6.71
N GLY A 13 -3.69 -13.70 7.26
CA GLY A 13 -3.72 -12.24 7.01
C GLY A 13 -3.49 -11.84 5.55
N TYR A 14 -2.88 -12.69 4.73
CA TYR A 14 -2.69 -12.45 3.30
C TYR A 14 -3.69 -13.19 2.42
N VAL A 15 -4.09 -14.39 2.83
CA VAL A 15 -5.02 -15.25 2.05
C VAL A 15 -6.41 -14.61 1.97
N ILE A 16 -6.94 -14.11 3.09
CA ILE A 16 -8.29 -13.49 3.11
C ILE A 16 -8.40 -12.31 2.14
N PRO A 17 -7.50 -11.31 2.17
CA PRO A 17 -7.53 -10.23 1.19
C PRO A 17 -7.40 -10.70 -0.26
N SER A 18 -6.59 -11.73 -0.51
CA SER A 18 -6.39 -12.27 -1.86
C SER A 18 -7.63 -12.99 -2.39
N LEU A 19 -8.32 -13.76 -1.53
CA LEU A 19 -9.58 -14.42 -1.88
C LEU A 19 -10.70 -13.43 -2.22
N VAL A 20 -10.70 -12.24 -1.61
CA VAL A 20 -11.63 -11.17 -1.96
C VAL A 20 -11.16 -10.41 -3.20
N ALA A 21 -9.86 -10.13 -3.33
CA ALA A 21 -9.31 -9.31 -4.39
C ALA A 21 -9.49 -9.94 -5.79
N ILE A 22 -9.24 -11.25 -5.93
CA ILE A 22 -9.31 -11.90 -7.24
C ILE A 22 -10.73 -11.86 -7.83
N PRO A 23 -11.78 -12.29 -7.11
CA PRO A 23 -13.15 -12.18 -7.61
C PRO A 23 -13.59 -10.71 -7.81
N ALA A 24 -13.21 -9.80 -6.91
CA ALA A 24 -13.53 -8.39 -7.01
C ALA A 24 -12.94 -7.76 -8.28
N LEU A 25 -11.67 -8.02 -8.57
CA LEU A 25 -11.02 -7.55 -9.81
C LEU A 25 -11.68 -8.12 -11.05
N GLY A 26 -11.99 -9.43 -11.07
CA GLY A 26 -12.68 -10.07 -12.18
C GLY A 26 -14.06 -9.48 -12.43
N TYR A 27 -14.84 -9.26 -11.35
CA TYR A 27 -16.14 -8.62 -11.42
C TYR A 27 -16.05 -7.18 -11.95
N MET A 28 -15.13 -6.38 -11.40
CA MET A 28 -14.93 -5.00 -11.84
C MET A 28 -14.51 -4.94 -13.32
N ALA A 29 -13.60 -5.81 -13.75
CA ALA A 29 -13.18 -5.87 -15.15
C ALA A 29 -14.35 -6.19 -16.10
N HIS A 30 -15.25 -7.08 -15.68
CA HIS A 30 -16.44 -7.43 -16.45
C HIS A 30 -17.48 -6.29 -16.46
N LYS A 31 -17.76 -5.68 -15.32
CA LYS A 31 -18.84 -4.69 -15.16
C LYS A 31 -18.47 -3.31 -15.72
N LEU A 32 -17.25 -2.84 -15.48
CA LEU A 32 -16.73 -1.56 -15.98
C LEU A 32 -16.34 -1.63 -17.47
N GLY A 33 -16.06 -2.82 -17.95
CA GLY A 33 -15.44 -3.00 -19.26
C GLY A 33 -13.93 -2.66 -19.26
N PRO A 34 -13.22 -3.01 -20.34
CA PRO A 34 -11.76 -2.93 -20.35
C PRO A 34 -11.23 -1.51 -20.27
N GLU A 35 -11.92 -0.52 -20.81
CA GLU A 35 -11.44 0.87 -20.80
C GLU A 35 -11.50 1.48 -19.38
N LEU A 36 -12.67 1.52 -18.75
CA LEU A 36 -12.83 2.08 -17.40
C LEU A 36 -12.06 1.27 -16.34
N PHE A 37 -11.96 -0.05 -16.51
CA PHE A 37 -11.12 -0.87 -15.63
C PHE A 37 -9.63 -0.56 -15.80
N GLY A 38 -9.16 -0.30 -17.03
CA GLY A 38 -7.80 0.17 -17.29
C GLY A 38 -7.52 1.50 -16.60
N ILE A 39 -8.46 2.47 -16.69
CA ILE A 39 -8.35 3.76 -16.02
C ILE A 39 -8.34 3.58 -14.49
N TYR A 40 -9.18 2.69 -13.95
CA TYR A 40 -9.18 2.36 -12.52
C TYR A 40 -7.82 1.82 -12.05
N THR A 41 -7.17 0.95 -12.81
CA THR A 41 -5.84 0.43 -12.44
C THR A 41 -4.75 1.50 -12.50
N ILE A 42 -4.86 2.46 -13.43
CA ILE A 42 -4.00 3.64 -13.48
C ILE A 42 -4.26 4.55 -12.27
N ALA A 43 -5.51 4.76 -11.88
CA ALA A 43 -5.86 5.53 -10.70
C ALA A 43 -5.22 4.95 -9.42
N ILE A 44 -5.23 3.62 -9.27
CA ILE A 44 -4.49 2.95 -8.18
C ILE A 44 -2.99 3.22 -8.26
N ALA A 45 -2.41 3.20 -9.47
CA ALA A 45 -1.00 3.51 -9.67
C ALA A 45 -0.67 4.96 -9.26
N VAL A 46 -1.51 5.93 -9.56
CA VAL A 46 -1.36 7.34 -9.12
C VAL A 46 -1.29 7.41 -7.59
N VAL A 47 -2.19 6.71 -6.87
CA VAL A 47 -2.14 6.64 -5.40
C VAL A 47 -0.86 5.94 -4.92
N GLY A 48 -0.39 4.91 -5.63
CA GLY A 48 0.89 4.24 -5.36
C GLY A 48 2.08 5.19 -5.45
N TYR A 49 2.11 6.03 -6.49
CA TYR A 49 3.12 7.08 -6.63
C TYR A 49 3.02 8.17 -5.56
N ALA A 50 1.85 8.39 -4.98
CA ALA A 50 1.70 9.34 -3.88
C ALA A 50 2.56 9.01 -2.65
N GLY A 51 3.06 7.77 -2.53
CA GLY A 51 4.07 7.40 -1.54
C GLY A 51 5.38 8.21 -1.64
N ILE A 52 5.64 8.89 -2.78
CA ILE A 52 6.75 9.84 -2.92
C ILE A 52 6.63 10.99 -1.91
N PHE A 53 5.41 11.47 -1.66
CA PHE A 53 5.14 12.52 -0.68
C PHE A 53 5.34 12.11 0.78
N ASP A 54 5.55 10.80 1.06
CA ASP A 54 5.99 10.34 2.38
C ASP A 54 7.42 10.78 2.72
N MET A 55 8.26 11.05 1.74
CA MET A 55 9.67 11.44 1.90
C MET A 55 10.43 10.55 2.91
N GLY A 56 10.09 9.27 2.98
CA GLY A 56 10.70 8.31 3.91
C GLY A 56 10.34 8.50 5.38
N LEU A 57 9.40 9.41 5.69
CA LEU A 57 8.97 9.73 7.05
C LEU A 57 8.42 8.52 7.79
N THR A 58 7.62 7.70 7.13
CA THR A 58 7.04 6.48 7.72
C THR A 58 8.12 5.60 8.34
N ARG A 59 9.23 5.37 7.63
CA ARG A 59 10.34 4.55 8.16
C ARG A 59 11.17 5.29 9.20
N ALA A 60 11.36 6.61 9.03
CA ALA A 60 12.03 7.44 10.01
C ALA A 60 11.29 7.42 11.35
N ILE A 61 9.96 7.52 11.33
CA ILE A 61 9.10 7.47 12.51
C ILE A 61 9.16 6.10 13.17
N THR A 62 9.03 5.01 12.41
CA THR A 62 9.16 3.65 12.97
C THR A 62 10.45 3.51 13.78
N ARG A 63 11.58 3.99 13.22
CA ARG A 63 12.88 3.97 13.90
C ARG A 63 12.90 4.86 15.14
N GLU A 64 12.49 6.10 15.04
CA GLU A 64 12.54 7.08 16.13
C GLU A 64 11.62 6.67 17.28
N ILE A 65 10.42 6.16 17.02
CA ILE A 65 9.51 5.63 18.04
C ILE A 65 10.14 4.43 18.77
N ALA A 66 10.85 3.55 18.06
CA ALA A 66 11.55 2.44 18.67
C ALA A 66 12.70 2.91 19.59
N ILE A 67 13.49 3.91 19.15
CA ILE A 67 14.60 4.47 19.92
C ILE A 67 14.09 5.18 21.20
N TYR A 68 13.06 6.02 21.05
CA TYR A 68 12.54 6.84 22.15
C TYR A 68 11.33 6.20 22.85
N ARG A 69 11.20 4.86 22.80
CA ARG A 69 10.07 4.12 23.39
C ARG A 69 9.76 4.50 24.83
N ASN A 70 10.79 4.71 25.66
CA ASN A 70 10.65 5.02 27.07
C ASN A 70 10.65 6.54 27.38
N ASN A 71 10.74 7.40 26.36
CA ASN A 71 10.74 8.85 26.52
C ASN A 71 9.45 9.45 25.97
N SER A 72 8.45 9.59 26.80
CA SER A 72 7.12 10.08 26.41
C SER A 72 7.16 11.51 25.83
N ALA A 73 8.06 12.38 26.32
CA ALA A 73 8.16 13.75 25.82
C ALA A 73 8.69 13.81 24.38
N GLU A 74 9.76 13.05 24.08
CA GLU A 74 10.30 12.97 22.70
C GLU A 74 9.33 12.28 21.76
N ARG A 75 8.65 11.21 22.19
CA ARG A 75 7.61 10.54 21.39
C ARG A 75 6.53 11.50 20.94
N LYS A 76 6.01 12.35 21.86
CA LYS A 76 4.99 13.35 21.53
C LYS A 76 5.48 14.34 20.48
N LYS A 77 6.72 14.82 20.57
CA LYS A 77 7.30 15.71 19.56
C LYS A 77 7.44 15.03 18.20
N ILE A 78 7.91 13.77 18.18
CA ILE A 78 8.07 12.98 16.96
C ILE A 78 6.71 12.81 16.27
N ILE A 79 5.68 12.35 16.98
CA ILE A 79 4.35 12.10 16.44
C ILE A 79 3.72 13.39 15.94
N ALA A 80 3.78 14.48 16.76
CA ALA A 80 3.21 15.77 16.39
C ALA A 80 3.88 16.36 15.14
N SER A 81 5.23 16.43 15.12
CA SER A 81 5.97 17.00 13.99
C SER A 81 5.76 16.20 12.72
N ALA A 82 5.77 14.87 12.81
CA ALA A 82 5.54 14.01 11.67
C ALA A 82 4.11 14.12 11.12
N THR A 83 3.11 14.20 11.99
CA THR A 83 1.70 14.35 11.59
C THR A 83 1.49 15.68 10.86
N VAL A 84 1.97 16.79 11.42
CA VAL A 84 1.82 18.12 10.80
C VAL A 84 2.49 18.17 9.43
N PHE A 85 3.73 17.67 9.35
CA PHE A 85 4.47 17.73 8.09
C PHE A 85 3.89 16.80 7.02
N LEU A 86 3.52 15.59 7.40
CA LEU A 86 2.94 14.64 6.45
C LEU A 86 1.55 15.11 5.97
N LEU A 87 0.75 15.72 6.85
CA LEU A 87 -0.49 16.38 6.46
C LEU A 87 -0.25 17.46 5.41
N ALA A 88 0.73 18.34 5.62
CA ALA A 88 1.06 19.39 4.66
C ALA A 88 1.50 18.81 3.32
N LEU A 89 2.43 17.85 3.30
CA LEU A 89 2.92 17.23 2.07
C LEU A 89 1.84 16.40 1.36
N SER A 90 1.06 15.64 2.10
CA SER A 90 0.01 14.80 1.50
C SER A 90 -1.13 15.64 0.93
N THR A 91 -1.48 16.76 1.60
CA THR A 91 -2.45 17.72 1.08
C THR A 91 -1.91 18.40 -0.18
N LEU A 92 -0.63 18.81 -0.18
CA LEU A 92 0.03 19.34 -1.38
C LEU A 92 -0.03 18.31 -2.53
N GLY A 93 0.31 17.05 -2.27
CA GLY A 93 0.22 15.98 -3.26
C GLY A 93 -1.20 15.78 -3.80
N GLY A 94 -2.19 15.78 -2.93
CA GLY A 94 -3.60 15.73 -3.31
C GLY A 94 -4.02 16.94 -4.16
N CYS A 95 -3.64 18.16 -3.77
CA CYS A 95 -3.91 19.37 -4.54
C CYS A 95 -3.25 19.34 -5.93
N LEU A 96 -2.01 18.84 -6.02
CA LEU A 96 -1.34 18.69 -7.32
C LEU A 96 -2.11 17.72 -8.23
N VAL A 97 -2.52 16.55 -7.73
CA VAL A 97 -3.32 15.61 -8.52
C VAL A 97 -4.66 16.23 -8.91
N GLN A 98 -5.30 17.00 -8.04
CA GLN A 98 -6.56 17.67 -8.32
C GLN A 98 -6.42 18.75 -9.40
N ILE A 99 -5.39 19.59 -9.32
CA ILE A 99 -5.11 20.66 -10.29
C ILE A 99 -4.74 20.06 -11.65
N PHE A 100 -3.88 19.05 -11.67
CA PHE A 100 -3.41 18.41 -12.90
C PHE A 100 -4.29 17.25 -13.37
N SER A 101 -5.47 17.01 -12.76
CA SER A 101 -6.36 15.91 -13.13
C SER A 101 -6.69 15.88 -14.62
N ALA A 102 -7.06 17.03 -15.21
CA ALA A 102 -7.34 17.15 -16.63
C ALA A 102 -6.12 16.83 -17.51
N SER A 103 -4.94 17.32 -17.13
CA SER A 103 -3.69 17.03 -17.85
C SER A 103 -3.31 15.55 -17.77
N ILE A 104 -3.55 14.91 -16.61
CA ILE A 104 -3.34 13.47 -16.44
C ILE A 104 -4.28 12.68 -17.37
N VAL A 105 -5.56 13.03 -17.41
CA VAL A 105 -6.55 12.37 -18.28
C VAL A 105 -6.17 12.53 -19.75
N HIS A 106 -5.73 13.72 -20.17
CA HIS A 106 -5.24 13.95 -21.54
C HIS A 106 -3.99 13.13 -21.85
N PHE A 107 -3.02 13.09 -20.95
CA PHE A 107 -1.80 12.29 -21.13
C PHE A 107 -2.07 10.80 -21.31
N LEU A 108 -3.12 10.28 -20.65
CA LEU A 108 -3.50 8.87 -20.72
C LEU A 108 -4.17 8.47 -22.05
N ASN A 109 -4.35 9.43 -22.98
CA ASN A 109 -4.96 9.20 -24.29
C ASN A 109 -6.29 8.42 -24.21
N ILE A 110 -7.17 8.91 -23.33
CA ILE A 110 -8.48 8.30 -23.07
C ILE A 110 -9.44 8.72 -24.18
N THR A 111 -9.98 7.76 -24.89
CA THR A 111 -10.94 7.97 -26.00
C THR A 111 -12.39 7.97 -25.54
N ALA A 112 -12.67 7.74 -24.25
CA ALA A 112 -14.01 7.65 -23.70
C ALA A 112 -14.81 8.96 -23.87
N ALA A 113 -16.09 8.82 -24.25
CA ALA A 113 -17.02 9.93 -24.45
C ALA A 113 -17.24 10.81 -23.20
N ASP A 114 -16.87 10.31 -22.00
CA ASP A 114 -17.18 10.93 -20.72
C ASP A 114 -15.94 11.50 -20.00
N PHE A 115 -15.18 12.36 -20.69
CA PHE A 115 -14.04 13.08 -20.09
C PHE A 115 -14.37 13.72 -18.74
N VAL A 116 -15.57 14.30 -18.61
CA VAL A 116 -16.01 14.96 -17.39
C VAL A 116 -16.09 14.00 -16.20
N ASP A 117 -16.67 12.82 -16.41
CA ASP A 117 -16.82 11.81 -15.37
C ASP A 117 -15.48 11.21 -14.94
N ILE A 118 -14.59 10.99 -15.91
CA ILE A 118 -13.25 10.49 -15.62
C ILE A 118 -12.44 11.55 -14.85
N ASN A 119 -12.50 12.82 -15.27
CA ASN A 119 -11.84 13.92 -14.57
C ASN A 119 -12.37 14.09 -13.14
N ASN A 120 -13.69 13.98 -12.93
CA ASN A 120 -14.29 14.01 -11.60
C ASN A 120 -13.84 12.84 -10.73
N SER A 121 -13.66 11.66 -11.34
CA SER A 121 -13.12 10.48 -10.65
C SER A 121 -11.68 10.71 -10.19
N PHE A 122 -10.82 11.36 -11.00
CA PHE A 122 -9.45 11.72 -10.59
C PHE A 122 -9.43 12.82 -9.52
N LYS A 123 -10.36 13.78 -9.57
CA LYS A 123 -10.51 14.77 -8.49
C LYS A 123 -10.90 14.12 -7.16
N LEU A 124 -11.82 13.16 -7.20
CA LEU A 124 -12.19 12.37 -6.02
C LEU A 124 -11.01 11.51 -5.52
N LEU A 125 -10.25 10.91 -6.45
CA LEU A 125 -9.04 10.15 -6.14
C LEU A 125 -8.02 10.98 -5.35
N ALA A 126 -7.85 12.25 -5.67
CA ALA A 126 -6.91 13.15 -5.00
C ALA A 126 -7.13 13.20 -3.47
N LEU A 127 -8.38 13.07 -3.02
CA LEU A 127 -8.72 13.02 -1.58
C LEU A 127 -8.22 11.75 -0.91
N THR A 128 -7.95 10.69 -1.66
CA THR A 128 -7.43 9.43 -1.08
C THR A 128 -5.98 9.57 -0.64
N ILE A 129 -5.22 10.52 -1.19
CA ILE A 129 -3.78 10.67 -0.94
C ILE A 129 -3.48 11.05 0.51
N PRO A 130 -4.04 12.13 1.09
CA PRO A 130 -3.80 12.46 2.49
C PRO A 130 -4.28 11.37 3.45
N ILE A 131 -5.42 10.73 3.14
CA ILE A 131 -5.96 9.63 3.95
C ILE A 131 -4.99 8.43 3.94
N PHE A 132 -4.47 8.08 2.78
CA PHE A 132 -3.51 6.99 2.61
C PHE A 132 -2.22 7.23 3.39
N LEU A 133 -1.62 8.42 3.24
CA LEU A 133 -0.34 8.73 3.88
C LEU A 133 -0.46 8.83 5.41
N LEU A 134 -1.56 9.43 5.92
CA LEU A 134 -1.85 9.42 7.35
C LEU A 134 -2.02 8.01 7.92
N ASN A 135 -2.71 7.14 7.19
CA ASN A 135 -2.85 5.75 7.61
C ASN A 135 -1.48 5.05 7.71
N GLN A 136 -0.57 5.29 6.76
CA GLN A 136 0.79 4.76 6.80
C GLN A 136 1.58 5.27 8.01
N LEU A 137 1.44 6.56 8.34
CA LEU A 137 2.06 7.18 9.52
C LEU A 137 1.60 6.48 10.81
N TRP A 138 0.30 6.28 10.98
CA TRP A 138 -0.24 5.68 12.20
C TRP A 138 0.14 4.21 12.35
N ILE A 139 0.23 3.48 11.23
CA ILE A 139 0.77 2.12 11.23
C ILE A 139 2.25 2.13 11.63
N ALA A 140 3.04 3.11 11.17
CA ALA A 140 4.46 3.23 11.52
C ALA A 140 4.69 3.41 13.02
N ILE A 141 3.79 4.10 13.73
CA ILE A 141 3.81 4.22 15.19
C ILE A 141 3.65 2.84 15.84
N LEU A 142 2.68 2.04 15.38
CA LEU A 142 2.46 0.69 15.89
C LEU A 142 3.63 -0.25 15.58
N GLU A 143 4.26 -0.11 14.42
CA GLU A 143 5.45 -0.87 14.03
C GLU A 143 6.65 -0.51 14.91
N GLY A 144 6.86 0.78 15.21
CA GLY A 144 7.89 1.27 16.13
C GLY A 144 7.70 0.76 17.57
N ASP A 145 6.46 0.55 17.98
CA ASP A 145 6.12 -0.07 19.27
C ASP A 145 6.17 -1.61 19.24
N GLU A 146 6.51 -2.22 18.10
CA GLU A 146 6.50 -3.68 17.93
C GLU A 146 5.12 -4.33 18.14
N LYS A 147 4.04 -3.57 18.02
CA LYS A 147 2.65 -4.06 18.11
C LYS A 147 2.22 -4.80 16.84
N PHE A 148 3.05 -5.75 16.39
CA PHE A 148 2.87 -6.45 15.11
C PHE A 148 1.52 -7.16 14.96
N LYS A 149 0.92 -7.63 16.05
CA LYS A 149 -0.43 -8.22 16.01
C LYS A 149 -1.47 -7.20 15.54
N ALA A 150 -1.45 -5.99 16.11
CA ALA A 150 -2.36 -4.91 15.73
C ALA A 150 -2.12 -4.46 14.28
N VAL A 151 -0.84 -4.32 13.88
CA VAL A 151 -0.43 -4.00 12.50
C VAL A 151 -0.96 -5.03 11.51
N ASN A 152 -0.79 -6.31 11.78
CA ASN A 152 -1.23 -7.38 10.87
C ASN A 152 -2.76 -7.45 10.76
N ILE A 153 -3.48 -7.30 11.85
CA ILE A 153 -4.95 -7.24 11.84
C ILE A 153 -5.40 -6.05 11.01
N GLN A 154 -4.88 -4.84 11.29
CA GLN A 154 -5.23 -3.63 10.57
C GLN A 154 -4.93 -3.76 9.07
N LYS A 155 -3.74 -4.24 8.69
CA LYS A 155 -3.35 -4.46 7.29
C LYS A 155 -4.26 -5.46 6.57
N SER A 156 -4.64 -6.56 7.23
CA SER A 156 -5.58 -7.55 6.69
C SER A 156 -6.94 -6.95 6.40
N PHE A 157 -7.54 -6.26 7.39
CA PHE A 157 -8.84 -5.61 7.22
C PHE A 157 -8.76 -4.55 6.11
N SER A 158 -7.77 -3.66 6.16
CA SER A 158 -7.57 -2.62 5.15
C SER A 158 -7.45 -3.18 3.75
N SER A 159 -6.63 -4.22 3.55
CA SER A 159 -6.46 -4.84 2.24
C SER A 159 -7.74 -5.49 1.73
N THR A 160 -8.53 -6.10 2.61
CA THR A 160 -9.83 -6.69 2.27
C THR A 160 -10.83 -5.62 1.83
N PHE A 161 -10.95 -4.52 2.59
CA PHE A 161 -11.83 -3.41 2.23
C PHE A 161 -11.39 -2.70 0.94
N ILE A 162 -10.08 -2.43 0.78
CA ILE A 162 -9.53 -1.80 -0.42
C ILE A 162 -9.79 -2.65 -1.67
N ALA A 163 -9.78 -3.97 -1.54
CA ALA A 163 -10.09 -4.87 -2.64
C ALA A 163 -11.60 -5.01 -2.91
N GLY A 164 -12.41 -5.11 -1.86
CA GLY A 164 -13.84 -5.43 -1.97
C GLY A 164 -14.76 -4.24 -2.16
N MET A 165 -14.51 -3.11 -1.47
CA MET A 165 -15.42 -1.94 -1.51
C MET A 165 -15.59 -1.32 -2.90
N PRO A 166 -14.53 -1.13 -3.72
CA PRO A 166 -14.70 -0.67 -5.09
C PRO A 166 -15.64 -1.58 -5.90
N ALA A 167 -15.49 -2.89 -5.78
CA ALA A 167 -16.35 -3.85 -6.46
C ALA A 167 -17.81 -3.76 -5.98
N LEU A 168 -18.04 -3.61 -4.67
CA LEU A 168 -19.37 -3.42 -4.10
C LEU A 168 -20.05 -2.17 -4.64
N PHE A 169 -19.33 -1.05 -4.74
CA PHE A 169 -19.89 0.18 -5.29
C PHE A 169 -20.23 0.08 -6.77
N VAL A 170 -19.39 -0.61 -7.54
CA VAL A 170 -19.61 -0.88 -8.96
C VAL A 170 -20.84 -1.77 -9.20
N ILE A 171 -21.26 -2.61 -8.23
CA ILE A 171 -22.50 -3.36 -8.32
C ILE A 171 -23.70 -2.44 -8.50
N PHE A 172 -23.74 -1.34 -7.76
CA PHE A 172 -24.89 -0.42 -7.76
C PHE A 172 -24.92 0.49 -8.98
N ASP A 173 -23.75 1.03 -9.41
CA ASP A 173 -23.75 2.12 -10.40
C ASP A 173 -22.92 1.82 -11.65
N GLY A 174 -21.97 0.90 -11.62
CA GLY A 174 -21.20 0.48 -12.79
C GLY A 174 -20.31 1.58 -13.41
N THR A 175 -20.00 2.67 -12.67
CA THR A 175 -19.20 3.80 -13.14
C THR A 175 -17.79 3.80 -12.53
N LEU A 176 -16.86 4.52 -13.18
CA LEU A 176 -15.52 4.74 -12.62
C LEU A 176 -15.61 5.53 -11.31
N LEU A 177 -16.50 6.52 -11.25
CA LEU A 177 -16.70 7.36 -10.07
C LEU A 177 -17.13 6.52 -8.86
N SER A 178 -18.02 5.54 -9.04
CA SER A 178 -18.44 4.61 -7.98
C SER A 178 -17.29 3.73 -7.51
N ALA A 179 -16.44 3.24 -8.41
CA ALA A 179 -15.24 2.48 -8.05
C ALA A 179 -14.27 3.30 -7.18
N ILE A 180 -14.01 4.55 -7.57
CA ILE A 180 -13.14 5.47 -6.82
C ILE A 180 -13.77 5.89 -5.49
N ALA A 181 -15.11 6.09 -5.44
CA ALA A 181 -15.82 6.35 -4.19
C ALA A 181 -15.69 5.15 -3.21
N GLY A 182 -15.84 3.93 -3.70
CA GLY A 182 -15.60 2.72 -2.92
C GLY A 182 -14.15 2.63 -2.39
N LEU A 183 -13.17 3.01 -3.22
CA LEU A 183 -11.78 3.10 -2.81
C LEU A 183 -11.58 4.16 -1.71
N LEU A 184 -12.15 5.35 -1.85
CA LEU A 184 -12.07 6.42 -0.86
C LEU A 184 -12.67 5.97 0.48
N ILE A 185 -13.87 5.38 0.47
CA ILE A 185 -14.53 4.88 1.69
C ILE A 185 -13.68 3.79 2.34
N SER A 186 -13.11 2.86 1.58
CA SER A 186 -12.22 1.83 2.13
C SER A 186 -11.00 2.44 2.81
N ARG A 187 -10.42 3.51 2.25
CA ARG A 187 -9.30 4.25 2.84
C ARG A 187 -9.71 4.97 4.14
N ILE A 188 -10.89 5.58 4.17
CA ILE A 188 -11.43 6.20 5.38
C ILE A 188 -11.63 5.15 6.49
N ILE A 189 -12.23 4.02 6.18
CA ILE A 189 -12.41 2.91 7.14
C ILE A 189 -11.03 2.44 7.65
N SER A 190 -10.07 2.25 6.77
CA SER A 190 -8.70 1.86 7.12
C SER A 190 -8.05 2.87 8.07
N LEU A 191 -8.19 4.17 7.78
CA LEU A 191 -7.69 5.25 8.61
C LEU A 191 -8.36 5.29 9.98
N LEU A 192 -9.68 5.12 10.04
CA LEU A 192 -10.43 5.07 11.30
C LEU A 192 -9.99 3.91 12.19
N ILE A 193 -9.77 2.72 11.62
CA ILE A 193 -9.24 1.58 12.37
C ILE A 193 -7.85 1.89 12.92
N ALA A 194 -6.96 2.44 12.09
CA ALA A 194 -5.63 2.84 12.53
C ALA A 194 -5.68 3.92 13.63
N PHE A 195 -6.57 4.93 13.48
CA PHE A 195 -6.78 5.96 14.50
C PHE A 195 -7.19 5.37 15.84
N LEU A 196 -8.16 4.47 15.86
CA LEU A 196 -8.63 3.84 17.10
C LEU A 196 -7.52 3.09 17.82
N LEU A 197 -6.56 2.51 17.09
CA LEU A 197 -5.42 1.79 17.65
C LEU A 197 -4.36 2.71 18.28
N VAL A 198 -4.20 3.95 17.77
CA VAL A 198 -3.17 4.89 18.22
C VAL A 198 -3.73 6.19 18.80
N ARG A 199 -5.05 6.27 19.01
CA ARG A 199 -5.75 7.52 19.43
C ARG A 199 -5.14 8.21 20.64
N ASN A 200 -4.76 7.43 21.65
CA ASN A 200 -4.22 7.98 22.90
C ASN A 200 -2.89 8.70 22.65
N GLU A 201 -2.07 8.18 21.77
CA GLU A 201 -0.76 8.78 21.43
C GLU A 201 -0.95 10.03 20.57
N ILE A 202 -1.84 10.01 19.59
CA ILE A 202 -2.12 11.16 18.73
C ILE A 202 -2.75 12.31 19.52
N VAL A 203 -3.77 12.03 20.34
CA VAL A 203 -4.44 13.05 21.15
C VAL A 203 -3.48 13.69 22.16
N GLN A 204 -2.62 12.89 22.79
CA GLN A 204 -1.65 13.39 23.76
C GLN A 204 -0.47 14.15 23.14
N SER A 205 -0.10 13.86 21.88
CA SER A 205 1.01 14.55 21.20
C SER A 205 0.61 15.94 20.71
N GLY A 206 -0.66 16.17 20.42
CA GLY A 206 -1.13 17.45 19.87
C GLY A 206 -0.60 17.70 18.45
N MET A 207 -0.73 18.95 18.00
CA MET A 207 -0.23 19.41 16.68
C MET A 207 0.81 20.51 16.88
N ARG A 208 2.04 20.15 17.21
CA ARG A 208 3.15 21.10 17.36
C ARG A 208 4.34 20.65 16.52
N LEU A 209 4.82 21.55 15.67
CA LEU A 209 6.01 21.30 14.87
C LEU A 209 7.25 21.64 15.72
N ASP A 210 8.10 20.64 15.98
CA ASP A 210 9.44 20.84 16.52
C ASP A 210 10.47 20.74 15.39
N LEU A 211 11.11 21.87 15.05
CA LEU A 211 12.03 21.96 13.92
C LEU A 211 13.28 21.08 14.07
N VAL A 212 13.71 20.83 15.30
CA VAL A 212 14.88 19.97 15.57
C VAL A 212 14.53 18.52 15.24
N THR A 213 13.41 18.03 15.78
CA THR A 213 12.87 16.71 15.48
C THR A 213 12.57 16.56 13.99
N PHE A 214 11.98 17.57 13.37
CA PHE A 214 11.69 17.59 11.94
C PHE A 214 12.96 17.39 11.09
N LYS A 215 14.03 18.19 11.33
CA LYS A 215 15.30 18.02 10.61
C LYS A 215 15.87 16.61 10.75
N ARG A 216 15.79 16.04 11.96
CA ARG A 216 16.25 14.67 12.24
C ARG A 216 15.46 13.62 11.42
N LEU A 217 14.14 13.76 11.35
CA LEU A 217 13.27 12.88 10.58
C LEU A 217 13.58 12.95 9.06
N ILE A 218 13.70 14.16 8.51
CA ILE A 218 14.00 14.38 7.09
C ILE A 218 15.40 13.89 6.74
N PHE A 219 16.41 14.13 7.57
CA PHE A 219 17.77 13.68 7.29
C PHE A 219 17.84 12.15 7.17
N PHE A 220 17.14 11.43 8.06
CA PHE A 220 17.07 9.98 7.97
C PHE A 220 16.14 9.49 6.86
N GLY A 221 14.97 10.11 6.72
CA GLY A 221 13.98 9.76 5.70
C GLY A 221 14.45 10.04 4.27
N GLY A 222 15.22 11.11 4.07
CA GLY A 222 15.64 11.57 2.74
C GLY A 222 16.39 10.52 1.92
N TRP A 223 17.25 9.72 2.56
CA TRP A 223 17.91 8.60 1.88
C TRP A 223 16.93 7.51 1.43
N ILE A 224 15.89 7.27 2.23
CA ILE A 224 14.85 6.28 1.93
C ILE A 224 13.93 6.78 0.82
N THR A 225 13.81 8.10 0.65
CA THR A 225 13.00 8.72 -0.40
C THR A 225 13.43 8.26 -1.80
N VAL A 226 14.73 8.08 -2.02
CA VAL A 226 15.25 7.56 -3.30
C VAL A 226 14.62 6.19 -3.62
N SER A 227 14.58 5.29 -2.65
CA SER A 227 13.94 3.98 -2.83
C SER A 227 12.42 4.10 -3.02
N ASN A 228 11.78 5.06 -2.34
CA ASN A 228 10.35 5.33 -2.47
C ASN A 228 9.96 5.93 -3.82
N ILE A 229 10.90 6.54 -4.55
CA ILE A 229 10.70 7.00 -5.92
C ILE A 229 10.89 5.85 -6.92
N ILE A 230 11.97 5.09 -6.76
CA ILE A 230 12.32 4.02 -7.71
C ILE A 230 11.34 2.85 -7.64
N SER A 231 10.95 2.44 -6.43
CA SER A 231 10.11 1.25 -6.25
C SER A 231 8.72 1.36 -6.92
N PRO A 232 7.93 2.44 -6.75
CA PRO A 232 6.69 2.62 -7.51
C PRO A 232 6.92 2.77 -9.01
N ALA A 233 8.03 3.40 -9.43
CA ALA A 233 8.37 3.50 -10.84
C ALA A 233 8.51 2.10 -11.47
N MET A 234 9.23 1.19 -10.82
CA MET A 234 9.37 -0.19 -11.29
C MET A 234 8.07 -1.00 -11.33
N VAL A 235 7.09 -0.64 -10.49
CA VAL A 235 5.83 -1.39 -10.35
C VAL A 235 4.71 -0.85 -11.24
N TYR A 236 4.70 0.47 -11.50
CA TYR A 236 3.54 1.12 -12.11
C TYR A 236 3.85 1.87 -13.41
N PHE A 237 5.13 2.11 -13.75
CA PHE A 237 5.51 2.95 -14.88
C PHE A 237 5.06 2.37 -16.23
N ASP A 238 5.06 1.05 -16.36
CA ASP A 238 4.56 0.31 -17.49
C ASP A 238 3.10 0.65 -17.84
N ARG A 239 2.23 0.83 -16.85
CA ARG A 239 0.82 1.18 -17.06
C ARG A 239 0.64 2.54 -17.71
N PHE A 240 1.47 3.51 -17.32
CA PHE A 240 1.43 4.85 -17.92
C PHE A 240 1.91 4.83 -19.38
N ILE A 241 2.98 4.08 -19.67
CA ILE A 241 3.49 3.92 -21.04
C ILE A 241 2.44 3.22 -21.92
N ILE A 242 1.90 2.10 -21.47
CA ILE A 242 0.88 1.36 -22.21
C ILE A 242 -0.34 2.25 -22.47
N SER A 243 -0.81 3.01 -21.49
CA SER A 243 -1.94 3.89 -21.66
C SER A 243 -1.66 4.99 -22.69
N ASN A 244 -0.50 5.62 -22.60
CA ASN A 244 -0.14 6.71 -23.52
C ASN A 244 0.03 6.21 -24.97
N MET A 245 0.64 5.04 -25.17
CA MET A 245 0.94 4.52 -26.50
C MET A 245 -0.22 3.77 -27.15
N LEU A 246 -0.97 2.99 -26.36
CA LEU A 246 -1.97 2.04 -26.85
C LEU A 246 -3.39 2.33 -26.35
N GLY A 247 -3.53 3.25 -25.39
CA GLY A 247 -4.79 3.59 -24.74
C GLY A 247 -5.12 2.75 -23.51
N ALA A 248 -6.02 3.28 -22.67
CA ALA A 248 -6.39 2.71 -21.37
C ALA A 248 -6.96 1.28 -21.45
N ARG A 249 -7.62 0.94 -22.56
CA ARG A 249 -8.13 -0.43 -22.81
C ARG A 249 -7.03 -1.49 -22.73
N HIS A 250 -5.85 -1.21 -23.28
CA HIS A 250 -4.72 -2.15 -23.28
C HIS A 250 -4.12 -2.30 -21.90
N VAL A 251 -4.20 -1.24 -21.06
CA VAL A 251 -3.79 -1.33 -19.65
C VAL A 251 -4.62 -2.37 -18.89
N ALA A 252 -5.91 -2.50 -19.17
CA ALA A 252 -6.75 -3.51 -18.52
C ALA A 252 -6.29 -4.95 -18.82
N TYR A 253 -5.97 -5.23 -20.09
CA TYR A 253 -5.47 -6.55 -20.50
C TYR A 253 -4.10 -6.89 -19.90
N TYR A 254 -3.27 -5.90 -19.62
CA TYR A 254 -1.99 -6.07 -18.96
C TYR A 254 -2.15 -6.15 -17.44
N SER A 255 -2.84 -5.19 -16.82
CA SER A 255 -2.91 -5.04 -15.37
C SER A 255 -3.76 -6.10 -14.69
N GLY A 256 -4.85 -6.57 -15.32
CA GLY A 256 -5.71 -7.60 -14.75
C GLY A 256 -4.95 -8.89 -14.41
N PRO A 257 -4.31 -9.54 -15.39
CA PRO A 257 -3.47 -10.72 -15.15
C PRO A 257 -2.29 -10.43 -14.22
N SER A 258 -1.62 -9.27 -14.36
CA SER A 258 -0.47 -8.89 -13.53
C SER A 258 -0.84 -8.78 -12.05
N GLU A 259 -1.99 -8.15 -11.73
CA GLU A 259 -2.48 -8.06 -10.35
C GLU A 259 -2.84 -9.44 -9.79
N ALA A 260 -3.46 -10.32 -10.59
CA ALA A 260 -3.77 -11.68 -10.17
C ALA A 260 -2.49 -12.48 -9.87
N ILE A 261 -1.48 -12.41 -10.73
CA ILE A 261 -0.18 -13.08 -10.54
C ILE A 261 0.53 -12.51 -9.32
N ALA A 262 0.53 -11.18 -9.13
CA ALA A 262 1.12 -10.54 -7.94
C ALA A 262 0.48 -11.05 -6.63
N ARG A 263 -0.83 -11.33 -6.63
CA ARG A 263 -1.51 -11.93 -5.47
C ARG A 263 -1.06 -13.36 -5.20
N LEU A 264 -0.79 -14.14 -6.25
CA LEU A 264 -0.24 -15.51 -6.09
C LEU A 264 1.20 -15.48 -5.57
N GLY A 265 1.99 -14.48 -5.93
CA GLY A 265 3.36 -14.25 -5.44
C GLY A 265 3.48 -14.08 -3.92
N ILE A 266 2.37 -13.79 -3.24
CA ILE A 266 2.31 -13.70 -1.78
C ILE A 266 2.63 -15.06 -1.11
N LEU A 267 2.27 -16.18 -1.74
CA LEU A 267 2.51 -17.52 -1.20
C LEU A 267 4.01 -17.83 -1.05
N PRO A 268 4.84 -17.72 -2.10
CA PRO A 268 6.30 -17.88 -1.97
C PRO A 268 6.93 -16.88 -1.00
N ALA A 269 6.46 -15.62 -0.99
CA ALA A 269 6.96 -14.61 -0.08
C ALA A 269 6.64 -14.91 1.40
N ALA A 270 5.49 -15.53 1.69
CA ALA A 270 5.13 -15.95 3.04
C ALA A 270 6.00 -17.10 3.52
N VAL A 271 6.27 -18.09 2.64
CA VAL A 271 7.18 -19.21 2.90
C VAL A 271 8.60 -18.70 3.13
N GLY A 272 9.09 -17.80 2.28
CA GLY A 272 10.42 -17.21 2.42
C GLY A 272 10.61 -16.50 3.76
N ARG A 273 9.63 -15.70 4.20
CA ARG A 273 9.66 -15.03 5.52
C ARG A 273 9.64 -15.99 6.70
N ALA A 274 8.98 -17.14 6.58
CA ALA A 274 8.94 -18.16 7.63
C ALA A 274 10.26 -18.93 7.75
N ILE A 275 10.94 -19.14 6.62
CA ILE A 275 12.18 -19.94 6.54
C ILE A 275 13.42 -19.06 6.81
N PHE A 276 13.41 -17.79 6.40
CA PHE A 276 14.56 -16.88 6.48
C PHE A 276 15.22 -16.83 7.88
N PRO A 277 14.48 -16.69 9.00
CA PRO A 277 15.11 -16.67 10.34
C PRO A 277 15.82 -17.99 10.67
N LYS A 278 15.26 -19.14 10.24
CA LYS A 278 15.87 -20.44 10.45
C LYS A 278 17.16 -20.61 9.64
N LEU A 279 17.14 -20.12 8.37
CA LEU A 279 18.33 -20.13 7.52
C LEU A 279 19.43 -19.22 8.08
N SER A 280 19.07 -18.06 8.64
CA SER A 280 20.01 -17.11 9.24
C SER A 280 20.66 -17.64 10.54
N CYS A 281 19.99 -18.53 11.26
CA CYS A 281 20.50 -19.15 12.48
C CYS A 281 21.23 -20.48 12.22
N ALA A 282 21.09 -21.08 11.04
CA ALA A 282 21.71 -22.36 10.70
C ALA A 282 23.21 -22.17 10.47
N GLY A 283 24.01 -22.49 11.49
CA GLY A 283 25.47 -22.36 11.46
C GLY A 283 26.22 -23.49 10.72
N HIS A 284 25.54 -24.62 10.41
CA HIS A 284 26.14 -25.79 9.78
C HIS A 284 25.58 -26.06 8.39
N LYS A 285 26.47 -26.40 7.43
CA LYS A 285 26.13 -26.72 6.03
C LYS A 285 25.07 -27.81 5.87
N ASP A 286 24.98 -28.75 6.78
CA ASP A 286 24.02 -29.86 6.72
C ASP A 286 22.61 -29.47 7.13
N GLU A 287 22.44 -28.49 8.04
CA GLU A 287 21.14 -27.88 8.34
C GLU A 287 20.64 -26.99 7.20
N LEU A 288 21.54 -26.27 6.53
CA LEU A 288 21.24 -25.49 5.35
C LEU A 288 20.75 -26.35 4.19
N LYS A 289 21.36 -27.53 3.98
CA LYS A 289 20.90 -28.52 2.98
C LYS A 289 19.52 -29.08 3.28
N ARG A 290 19.18 -29.33 4.54
CA ARG A 290 17.85 -29.79 4.95
C ARG A 290 16.76 -28.74 4.80
N LEU A 291 17.11 -27.47 4.91
CA LEU A 291 16.22 -26.33 4.75
C LEU A 291 16.16 -25.81 3.30
N SER A 292 17.03 -26.30 2.42
CA SER A 292 17.07 -25.89 1.02
C SER A 292 15.82 -26.32 0.26
N LEU A 293 15.15 -25.37 -0.37
CA LEU A 293 13.98 -25.61 -1.23
C LEU A 293 14.29 -26.54 -2.42
N ILE A 294 15.56 -26.73 -2.76
CA ILE A 294 16.01 -27.64 -3.84
C ILE A 294 15.60 -29.08 -3.52
N HIS A 295 15.59 -29.49 -2.24
CA HIS A 295 15.07 -30.81 -1.84
C HIS A 295 13.55 -30.95 -1.87
N ILE A 296 12.82 -29.83 -1.86
CA ILE A 296 11.36 -29.83 -1.98
C ILE A 296 10.93 -29.83 -3.46
N SER A 297 11.76 -29.27 -4.34
CA SER A 297 11.49 -29.18 -5.78
C SER A 297 12.04 -30.35 -6.61
N GLU A 298 12.87 -31.22 -6.06
CA GLU A 298 13.37 -32.42 -6.74
C GLU A 298 12.98 -33.74 -6.03
N PRO A 299 11.70 -34.10 -5.92
CA PRO A 299 11.31 -35.40 -5.37
C PRO A 299 11.49 -36.58 -6.35
N THR A 300 11.98 -36.34 -7.58
CA THR A 300 11.85 -37.32 -8.67
C THR A 300 13.13 -37.61 -9.46
N ARG A 301 14.32 -37.24 -9.03
CA ARG A 301 15.51 -37.83 -9.66
C ARG A 301 15.78 -39.20 -9.06
N PRO A 302 15.57 -40.30 -9.84
CA PRO A 302 16.00 -41.63 -9.37
C PRO A 302 17.51 -41.58 -9.19
N ARG A 303 17.98 -42.10 -8.06
CA ARG A 303 19.40 -42.37 -7.84
C ARG A 303 19.80 -43.49 -8.82
N LEU A 304 20.50 -43.12 -9.87
CA LEU A 304 21.32 -44.05 -10.65
C LEU A 304 22.63 -44.26 -9.94
#